data_9ea8c75abd6954ba792cf177fe13f54e
#
_entry.id   9ea8c75abd6954ba792cf177fe13f54e
#
_cell.length_a   1.000
_cell.length_b   1.000
_cell.length_c   1.000
_cell.angle_alpha   90.00
_cell.angle_beta   90.00
_cell.angle_gamma   90.00
#
_symmetry.space_group_name_H-M   'P 1'
#
loop_
_entity.id
_entity.type
_entity.pdbx_description
1 polymer ?
#
loop_
_entity_poly.entity_id
_entity_poly.type
_entity_poly.pdbx_seq_one_letter_code
_entity_poly.pdbx_strand_id
1 'polypeptide(L)'
;KFVFFMGVMADKDYPLMIDEILPLAKCFVTVTPDSDRALDSKKLAEFIRNRGIEVKCLMHISDIFDMLSSTDKNIAFGSLYFIGELKEKWENINEEHF
;
A
#
# COMPACT_ATOMS: atom_id res chain seq x y z
N LYS A 1 5.98 -14.47 5.94
CA LYS A 1 5.34 -13.17 6.21
C LYS A 1 5.06 -12.43 4.91
N PHE A 2 4.25 -11.38 4.98
CA PHE A 2 3.79 -10.67 3.80
C PHE A 2 4.37 -9.26 3.71
N VAL A 3 4.56 -8.80 2.47
CA VAL A 3 4.79 -7.38 2.18
C VAL A 3 3.44 -6.77 1.85
N PHE A 4 2.96 -5.83 2.67
CA PHE A 4 1.66 -5.21 2.49
C PHE A 4 1.80 -3.84 1.84
N PHE A 5 1.08 -3.65 0.74
CA PHE A 5 0.97 -2.37 0.06
C PHE A 5 -0.38 -1.77 0.39
N MET A 6 -0.39 -0.61 1.02
CA MET A 6 -1.62 -0.04 1.59
C MET A 6 -1.85 1.40 1.18
N GLY A 7 -3.06 1.67 0.72
CA GLY A 7 -3.56 3.02 0.46
C GLY A 7 -5.01 3.09 0.90
N VAL A 8 -5.38 4.05 1.73
CA VAL A 8 -6.72 4.13 2.33
C VAL A 8 -7.30 5.53 2.24
N MET A 9 -8.63 5.61 2.38
CA MET A 9 -9.34 6.87 2.60
C MET A 9 -9.22 7.28 4.06
N ALA A 10 -9.25 8.59 4.31
CA ALA A 10 -9.04 9.14 5.64
C ALA A 10 -10.13 8.74 6.65
N ASP A 11 -11.33 8.39 6.17
CA ASP A 11 -12.46 8.00 7.01
C ASP A 11 -12.49 6.52 7.39
N LYS A 12 -11.53 5.73 6.93
CA LYS A 12 -11.45 4.31 7.26
C LYS A 12 -10.78 4.08 8.61
N ASP A 13 -11.18 2.99 9.24
CA ASP A 13 -10.54 2.56 10.50
C ASP A 13 -9.23 1.82 10.19
N TYR A 14 -8.25 2.58 9.68
CA TYR A 14 -6.97 1.99 9.33
C TYR A 14 -6.20 1.46 10.54
N PRO A 15 -6.33 2.03 11.75
CA PRO A 15 -5.65 1.46 12.92
C PRO A 15 -6.08 0.02 13.18
N LEU A 16 -7.39 -0.25 13.12
CA LEU A 16 -7.89 -1.61 13.33
C LEU A 16 -7.42 -2.55 12.22
N MET A 17 -7.48 -2.09 10.96
CA MET A 17 -7.02 -2.88 9.82
C MET A 17 -5.55 -3.31 10.00
N ILE A 18 -4.71 -2.37 10.39
CA ILE A 18 -3.29 -2.62 10.57
C ILE A 18 -3.05 -3.55 11.74
N ASP A 19 -3.67 -3.29 12.88
CA ASP A 19 -3.45 -4.09 14.09
C ASP A 19 -3.84 -5.56 13.89
N GLU A 20 -4.85 -5.84 13.08
CA GLU A 20 -5.27 -7.21 12.81
C GLU A 20 -4.28 -8.00 11.96
N ILE A 21 -3.62 -7.34 11.02
CA ILE A 21 -2.68 -8.03 10.11
C ILE A 21 -1.22 -7.89 10.52
N LEU A 22 -0.94 -7.07 11.52
CA LEU A 22 0.43 -6.79 11.96
C LEU A 22 1.27 -8.05 12.21
N PRO A 23 0.75 -9.11 12.86
CA PRO A 23 1.54 -10.33 13.08
C PRO A 23 1.98 -11.03 11.79
N LEU A 24 1.31 -10.77 10.67
CA LEU A 24 1.62 -11.38 9.39
C LEU A 24 2.59 -10.56 8.56
N ALA A 25 2.88 -9.33 8.99
CA ALA A 25 3.62 -8.38 8.18
C ALA A 25 5.13 -8.53 8.35
N LYS A 26 5.83 -8.58 7.23
CA LYS A 26 7.27 -8.34 7.19
C LYS A 26 7.52 -6.84 7.16
N CYS A 27 6.82 -6.14 6.30
CA CYS A 27 6.89 -4.69 6.17
C CYS A 27 5.64 -4.16 5.45
N PHE A 28 5.48 -2.84 5.48
CA PHE A 28 4.43 -2.13 4.77
C PHE A 28 5.04 -1.15 3.78
N VAL A 29 4.33 -0.94 2.69
CA VAL A 29 4.61 0.13 1.72
C VAL A 29 3.32 0.93 1.60
N THR A 30 3.38 2.23 1.91
CA THR A 30 2.19 3.09 1.90
C THR A 30 2.18 4.02 0.71
N VAL A 31 1.00 4.24 0.16
CA VAL A 31 0.77 5.19 -0.94
C VAL A 31 -0.47 6.03 -0.63
N THR A 32 -0.58 7.18 -1.31
CA THR A 32 -1.76 8.04 -1.22
C THR A 32 -2.60 7.79 -2.47
N PRO A 33 -3.82 7.23 -2.34
CA PRO A 33 -4.73 7.07 -3.48
C PRO A 33 -5.09 8.42 -4.09
N ASP A 34 -5.40 8.41 -5.39
CA ASP A 34 -5.79 9.63 -6.10
C ASP A 34 -7.25 9.96 -5.78
N SER A 35 -7.46 10.57 -4.63
CA SER A 35 -8.79 11.01 -4.16
C SER A 35 -8.61 12.14 -3.16
N ASP A 36 -9.51 13.10 -3.17
CA ASP A 36 -9.51 14.21 -2.22
C ASP A 36 -9.69 13.74 -0.77
N ARG A 37 -10.24 12.55 -0.58
CA ARG A 37 -10.47 11.98 0.74
C ARG A 37 -9.42 10.96 1.16
N ALA A 38 -8.35 10.85 0.39
CA ALA A 38 -7.28 9.91 0.70
C ALA A 38 -6.52 10.31 1.97
N LEU A 39 -6.16 9.31 2.76
CA LEU A 39 -5.22 9.53 3.85
C LEU A 39 -3.81 9.69 3.27
N ASP A 40 -3.11 10.72 3.73
CA ASP A 40 -1.72 10.93 3.34
C ASP A 40 -0.88 9.71 3.74
N SER A 41 -0.15 9.17 2.78
CA SER A 41 0.71 8.00 2.99
C SER A 41 1.75 8.21 4.09
N LYS A 42 2.18 9.45 4.32
CA LYS A 42 3.13 9.77 5.38
C LYS A 42 2.52 9.58 6.76
N LYS A 43 1.25 9.96 6.93
CA LYS A 43 0.54 9.75 8.20
C LYS A 43 0.32 8.26 8.45
N LEU A 44 -0.04 7.54 7.42
CA LEU A 44 -0.21 6.09 7.51
C LEU A 44 1.11 5.41 7.87
N ALA A 45 2.19 5.81 7.21
CA ALA A 45 3.51 5.26 7.48
C ALA A 45 3.97 5.55 8.93
N GLU A 46 3.71 6.76 9.42
CA GLU A 46 4.05 7.13 10.79
C GLU A 46 3.32 6.25 11.80
N PHE A 47 2.02 6.02 11.59
CA PHE A 47 1.24 5.14 12.45
C PHE A 47 1.85 3.74 12.49
N ILE A 48 2.19 3.18 11.32
CA ILE A 48 2.76 1.83 11.21
C ILE A 48 4.14 1.79 11.88
N ARG A 49 4.96 2.80 11.64
CA ARG A 49 6.29 2.88 12.23
C ARG A 49 6.24 2.87 13.75
N ASN A 50 5.25 3.55 14.32
CA ASN A 50 5.04 3.58 15.76
C ASN A 50 4.62 2.22 16.33
N ARG A 51 4.17 1.29 15.48
CA ARG A 51 3.90 -0.09 15.86
C ARG A 51 5.13 -0.99 15.80
N GLY A 52 6.30 -0.44 15.44
CA GLY A 52 7.55 -1.19 15.41
C GLY A 52 7.79 -1.99 14.15
N ILE A 53 7.04 -1.73 13.07
CA ILE A 53 7.18 -2.43 11.79
C ILE A 53 7.85 -1.52 10.77
N GLU A 54 8.73 -2.12 9.95
CA GLU A 54 9.35 -1.42 8.85
C GLU A 54 8.29 -0.95 7.85
N VAL A 55 8.42 0.30 7.40
CA VAL A 55 7.48 0.87 6.44
C VAL A 55 8.22 1.81 5.50
N LYS A 56 7.84 1.78 4.22
CA LYS A 56 8.28 2.72 3.20
C LYS A 56 7.08 3.48 2.67
N CYS A 57 7.27 4.76 2.45
CA CYS A 57 6.23 5.65 1.93
C CYS A 57 6.61 6.02 0.50
N LEU A 58 5.74 5.71 -0.47
CA LEU A 58 5.98 6.02 -1.87
C LEU A 58 5.20 7.25 -2.30
N MET A 59 5.80 8.05 -3.18
CA MET A 59 5.14 9.22 -3.75
C MET A 59 4.20 8.86 -4.91
N HIS A 60 4.51 7.80 -5.63
CA HIS A 60 3.72 7.40 -6.81
C HIS A 60 3.34 5.93 -6.71
N ILE A 61 2.07 5.63 -7.02
CA ILE A 61 1.56 4.25 -7.00
C ILE A 61 2.36 3.36 -7.96
N SER A 62 2.77 3.89 -9.11
CA SER A 62 3.55 3.12 -10.10
C SER A 62 4.87 2.61 -9.55
N ASP A 63 5.42 3.24 -8.51
CA ASP A 63 6.68 2.79 -7.90
C ASP A 63 6.53 1.48 -7.14
N ILE A 64 5.30 1.05 -6.87
CA ILE A 64 5.02 -0.23 -6.20
C ILE A 64 5.65 -1.39 -6.96
N PHE A 65 5.62 -1.35 -8.30
CA PHE A 65 6.12 -2.46 -9.12
C PHE A 65 7.62 -2.68 -8.95
N ASP A 66 8.36 -1.65 -8.57
CA ASP A 66 9.79 -1.76 -8.27
C ASP A 66 10.04 -2.25 -6.84
N MET A 67 9.00 -2.29 -6.01
CA MET A 67 9.10 -2.66 -4.60
C MET A 67 8.62 -4.06 -4.30
N LEU A 68 8.14 -4.78 -5.30
CA LEU A 68 7.62 -6.12 -5.11
C LEU A 68 8.72 -7.06 -4.63
N SER A 69 8.41 -7.82 -3.58
CA SER A 69 9.32 -8.86 -3.10
C SER A 69 9.30 -10.04 -4.05
N SER A 70 10.46 -10.62 -4.32
CA SER A 70 10.57 -11.85 -5.11
C SER A 70 10.51 -13.10 -4.24
N THR A 71 10.61 -12.95 -2.91
CA THR A 71 10.66 -14.08 -1.98
C THR A 71 9.45 -14.17 -1.07
N ASP A 72 8.82 -13.03 -0.77
CA ASP A 72 7.63 -12.96 0.08
C ASP A 72 6.39 -12.69 -0.76
N LYS A 73 5.23 -13.00 -0.21
CA LYS A 73 3.97 -12.66 -0.89
C LYS A 73 3.69 -11.17 -0.76
N ASN A 74 3.22 -10.58 -1.85
CA ASN A 74 2.88 -9.18 -1.93
C ASN A 74 1.35 -9.05 -1.92
N ILE A 75 0.82 -8.27 -0.99
CA ILE A 75 -0.63 -8.07 -0.85
C ILE A 75 -0.93 -6.57 -0.85
N ALA A 76 -1.79 -6.15 -1.76
CA ALA A 76 -2.28 -4.77 -1.83
C ALA A 76 -3.70 -4.71 -1.29
N PHE A 77 -3.97 -3.73 -0.41
CA PHE A 77 -5.30 -3.59 0.20
C PHE A 77 -5.54 -2.17 0.69
N GLY A 78 -6.77 -1.93 1.11
CA GLY A 78 -7.16 -0.71 1.80
C GLY A 78 -8.36 -0.03 1.17
N SER A 79 -8.23 0.49 -0.03
CA SER A 79 -9.27 1.25 -0.71
C SER A 79 -9.49 0.72 -2.12
N LEU A 80 -10.75 0.71 -2.55
CA LEU A 80 -11.08 0.39 -3.95
C LEU A 80 -10.46 1.39 -4.92
N TYR A 81 -10.30 2.65 -4.50
CA TYR A 81 -9.60 3.66 -5.31
C TYR A 81 -8.15 3.27 -5.54
N PHE A 82 -7.46 2.85 -4.50
CA PHE A 82 -6.09 2.40 -4.59
C PHE A 82 -5.96 1.16 -5.48
N ILE A 83 -6.79 0.15 -5.25
CA ILE A 83 -6.74 -1.09 -6.02
C ILE A 83 -7.06 -0.81 -7.49
N GLY A 84 -8.04 0.06 -7.76
CA GLY A 84 -8.38 0.44 -9.14
C GLY A 84 -7.23 1.14 -9.85
N GLU A 85 -6.56 2.07 -9.20
CA GLU A 85 -5.38 2.73 -9.76
C GLU A 85 -4.24 1.74 -10.03
N LEU A 86 -4.00 0.85 -9.08
CA LEU A 86 -2.93 -0.14 -9.19
C LEU A 86 -3.19 -1.08 -10.38
N LYS A 87 -4.42 -1.54 -10.53
CA LYS A 87 -4.82 -2.39 -11.64
C LYS A 87 -4.64 -1.68 -12.98
N GLU A 88 -5.06 -0.42 -13.07
CA GLU A 88 -4.91 0.37 -14.28
C GLU A 88 -3.43 0.51 -14.68
N LYS A 89 -2.59 0.82 -13.73
CA LYS A 89 -1.16 0.94 -13.99
C LYS A 89 -0.52 -0.38 -14.41
N TRP A 90 -0.94 -1.46 -13.80
CA TRP A 90 -0.49 -2.79 -14.17
C TRP A 90 -0.88 -3.15 -15.61
N GLU A 91 -2.12 -2.86 -15.99
CA GLU A 91 -2.61 -3.11 -17.34
C GLU A 91 -1.85 -2.30 -18.38
N ASN A 92 -1.55 -1.03 -18.07
CA ASN A 92 -0.78 -0.16 -18.96
C ASN A 92 0.64 -0.70 -19.19
N ILE A 93 1.30 -1.19 -18.15
CA ILE A 93 2.62 -1.78 -18.24
C ILE A 93 2.57 -3.02 -19.13
N ASN A 94 1.58 -3.88 -18.94
CA ASN A 94 1.44 -5.10 -19.74
C ASN A 94 1.16 -4.80 -21.21
N GLU A 95 0.36 -3.76 -21.50
CA GLU A 95 0.07 -3.36 -22.89
C GLU A 95 1.33 -2.88 -23.61
N GLU A 96 2.24 -2.19 -22.90
CA GLU A 96 3.49 -1.73 -23.48
C GLU A 96 4.44 -2.87 -23.86
N HIS A 97 4.26 -4.05 -23.28
CA HIS A 97 5.11 -5.20 -23.52
C HIS A 97 4.57 -6.14 -24.60
N PHE A 98 3.40 -5.86 -25.11
CA PHE A 98 2.82 -6.58 -26.22
C PHE A 98 2.93 -5.76 -27.51
#